data_3bba867d95fe33ba2f0cd152af9ff6f2
#
_entry.id   3bba867d95fe33ba2f0cd152af9ff6f2
#
_cell.length_a   1.000
_cell.length_b   1.000
_cell.length_c   1.000
_cell.angle_alpha   90.00
_cell.angle_beta   90.00
_cell.angle_gamma   90.00
#
_symmetry.space_group_name_H-M   'P 1'
#
loop_
_entity.id
_entity.type
_entity.pdbx_description
1 polymer ?
#
loop_
_entity_poly.entity_id
_entity_poly.type
_entity_poly.pdbx_seq_one_letter_code
_entity_poly.pdbx_strand_id
1 'polypeptide(L)'
;MKSLKRPVVHQGVAYPEYEIDFYTSNVYSVRFKDRVLKASNNSQDYLTFCLRIKNNRFDVKQHSLLAETFTDLLSKSPIVSHHGLQIGKDRHELKTATGFRVICNMVCADHIDSNRTNNHYTNLMIVTQAENLIKCGPHKGKKHKGVRKTPENTYRVEIHWEKILDKNGKCFYTSKNFKTEEEAALGYNTMLEEALLTIWGPDFGPKMYDFAYKNVIETPVQDLEDRIERLNWKGKYNV
;
A
#
# COMPACT_ATOMS: atom_id res chain seq x y z
N MET A 1 -3.64 23.79 -22.01
CA MET A 1 -3.50 22.74 -20.99
C MET A 1 -2.26 23.03 -20.16
N LYS A 2 -2.31 22.93 -18.81
CA LYS A 2 -1.09 23.09 -18.00
C LYS A 2 -0.14 21.95 -18.32
N SER A 3 1.14 22.24 -18.50
CA SER A 3 2.20 21.25 -18.69
C SER A 3 3.32 21.52 -17.69
N LEU A 4 3.82 20.49 -17.04
CA LEU A 4 4.99 20.56 -16.17
C LEU A 4 5.87 19.37 -16.50
N LYS A 5 6.90 19.59 -17.30
CA LYS A 5 7.85 18.56 -17.72
C LYS A 5 9.13 18.64 -16.90
N ARG A 6 9.68 17.48 -16.56
CA ARG A 6 11.00 17.33 -15.95
C ARG A 6 11.77 16.20 -16.64
N PRO A 7 13.11 16.24 -16.65
CA PRO A 7 13.92 15.09 -17.02
C PRO A 7 13.49 13.87 -16.20
N VAL A 8 13.36 12.73 -16.87
CA VAL A 8 12.99 11.47 -16.22
C VAL A 8 14.05 11.10 -15.18
N VAL A 9 13.60 10.73 -13.98
CA VAL A 9 14.44 10.13 -12.94
C VAL A 9 14.05 8.67 -12.79
N HIS A 10 15.04 7.78 -12.77
CA HIS A 10 14.85 6.36 -12.51
C HIS A 10 16.00 5.81 -11.65
N GLN A 11 15.64 5.16 -10.53
CA GLN A 11 16.60 4.65 -9.53
C GLN A 11 17.58 5.74 -9.06
N GLY A 12 17.06 6.95 -8.82
CA GLY A 12 17.84 8.10 -8.37
C GLY A 12 18.74 8.75 -9.44
N VAL A 13 18.73 8.28 -10.68
CA VAL A 13 19.53 8.83 -11.79
C VAL A 13 18.62 9.61 -12.74
N ALA A 14 19.03 10.84 -13.08
CA ALA A 14 18.34 11.66 -14.09
C ALA A 14 18.78 11.26 -15.51
N TYR A 15 17.80 11.19 -16.41
CA TYR A 15 17.98 10.86 -17.83
C TYR A 15 17.45 12.00 -18.69
N PRO A 16 18.31 12.99 -19.03
CA PRO A 16 17.89 14.20 -19.75
C PRO A 16 17.46 13.95 -21.20
N GLU A 17 17.72 12.76 -21.75
CA GLU A 17 17.24 12.32 -23.08
C GLU A 17 15.72 12.11 -23.12
N TYR A 18 15.09 12.04 -21.95
CA TYR A 18 13.65 11.87 -21.79
C TYR A 18 13.08 12.85 -20.79
N GLU A 19 11.89 13.33 -21.07
CA GLU A 19 11.08 14.13 -20.15
C GLU A 19 9.75 13.45 -19.88
N ILE A 20 9.20 13.64 -18.68
CA ILE A 20 7.85 13.20 -18.33
C ILE A 20 7.03 14.41 -17.89
N ASP A 21 5.78 14.48 -18.37
CA ASP A 21 4.83 15.52 -17.99
C ASP A 21 3.98 15.07 -16.80
N PHE A 22 3.93 15.93 -15.77
CA PHE A 22 3.24 15.62 -14.51
C PHE A 22 1.73 15.40 -14.67
N TYR A 23 1.08 16.22 -15.51
CA TYR A 23 -0.38 16.21 -15.65
C TYR A 23 -0.88 15.12 -16.58
N THR A 24 -0.13 14.82 -17.62
CA THR A 24 -0.53 13.83 -18.63
C THR A 24 0.12 12.47 -18.43
N SER A 25 1.17 12.42 -17.63
CA SER A 25 2.04 11.24 -17.46
C SER A 25 2.70 10.76 -18.75
N ASN A 26 2.65 11.57 -19.82
CA ASN A 26 3.31 11.24 -21.08
C ASN A 26 4.82 11.35 -20.95
N VAL A 27 5.53 10.42 -21.56
CA VAL A 27 6.99 10.43 -21.67
C VAL A 27 7.38 10.88 -23.07
N TYR A 28 8.30 11.83 -23.14
CA TYR A 28 8.78 12.46 -24.38
C TYR A 28 10.25 12.10 -24.60
N SER A 29 10.64 11.88 -25.84
CA SER A 29 12.05 11.78 -26.22
C SER A 29 12.55 13.12 -26.67
N VAL A 30 13.45 13.73 -25.92
CA VAL A 30 14.09 15.02 -26.26
C VAL A 30 14.90 14.91 -27.56
N ARG A 31 15.60 13.76 -27.77
CA ARG A 31 16.41 13.48 -28.96
C ARG A 31 15.57 13.52 -30.26
N PHE A 32 14.31 13.15 -30.19
CA PHE A 32 13.42 13.08 -31.36
C PHE A 32 12.35 14.20 -31.36
N LYS A 33 12.74 15.42 -31.05
CA LYS A 33 11.88 16.62 -31.09
C LYS A 33 10.56 16.42 -30.32
N ASP A 34 10.68 16.04 -29.08
CA ASP A 34 9.55 15.84 -28.15
C ASP A 34 8.54 14.77 -28.61
N ARG A 35 9.00 13.78 -29.34
CA ARG A 35 8.15 12.65 -29.69
C ARG A 35 7.62 11.95 -28.42
N VAL A 36 6.29 11.85 -28.33
CA VAL A 36 5.62 11.08 -27.28
C VAL A 36 5.93 9.58 -27.46
N LEU A 37 6.42 8.95 -26.40
CA LEU A 37 6.66 7.51 -26.42
C LEU A 37 5.34 6.76 -26.22
N LYS A 38 5.17 5.65 -26.91
CA LYS A 38 4.01 4.76 -26.75
C LYS A 38 4.26 3.83 -25.56
N ALA A 39 3.35 3.84 -24.59
CA ALA A 39 3.34 2.86 -23.52
C ALA A 39 2.81 1.51 -24.00
N SER A 40 3.25 0.43 -23.39
CA SER A 40 2.74 -0.93 -23.59
C SER A 40 2.32 -1.53 -22.24
N ASN A 41 1.33 -2.43 -22.25
CA ASN A 41 0.98 -3.19 -21.05
C ASN A 41 1.97 -4.33 -20.85
N ASN A 42 2.42 -4.53 -19.61
CA ASN A 42 3.15 -5.72 -19.23
C ASN A 42 2.19 -6.84 -18.75
N SER A 43 2.74 -8.02 -18.45
CA SER A 43 1.97 -9.18 -17.97
C SER A 43 1.26 -8.98 -16.63
N GLN A 44 1.52 -7.87 -15.94
CA GLN A 44 0.93 -7.49 -14.66
C GLN A 44 -0.07 -6.31 -14.80
N ASP A 45 -0.49 -5.99 -16.03
CA ASP A 45 -1.39 -4.87 -16.38
C ASP A 45 -0.85 -3.46 -16.03
N TYR A 46 0.48 -3.30 -15.91
CA TYR A 46 1.08 -1.98 -15.77
C TYR A 46 1.46 -1.39 -17.12
N LEU A 47 1.23 -0.09 -17.30
CA LEU A 47 1.79 0.66 -18.41
C LEU A 47 3.31 0.81 -18.24
N THR A 48 4.06 0.42 -19.26
CA THR A 48 5.53 0.45 -19.30
C THR A 48 6.06 1.19 -20.52
N PHE A 49 7.18 1.86 -20.34
CA PHE A 49 7.96 2.44 -21.43
C PHE A 49 9.27 1.69 -21.60
N CYS A 50 9.66 1.52 -22.86
CA CYS A 50 11.00 1.06 -23.20
C CYS A 50 11.91 2.29 -23.42
N LEU A 51 12.77 2.56 -22.45
CA LEU A 51 13.78 3.63 -22.54
C LEU A 51 15.10 3.06 -23.06
N ARG A 52 15.79 3.79 -23.93
CA ARG A 52 17.14 3.47 -24.40
C ARG A 52 18.11 4.52 -23.91
N ILE A 53 19.09 4.08 -23.12
CA ILE A 53 20.12 4.94 -22.56
C ILE A 53 21.48 4.37 -22.94
N LYS A 54 22.23 5.09 -23.78
CA LYS A 54 23.42 4.58 -24.44
C LYS A 54 23.06 3.28 -25.20
N ASN A 55 23.66 2.15 -24.84
CA ASN A 55 23.40 0.85 -25.47
C ASN A 55 22.48 -0.06 -24.65
N ASN A 56 21.96 0.42 -23.50
CA ASN A 56 21.11 -0.36 -22.63
C ASN A 56 19.64 -0.05 -22.88
N ARG A 57 18.79 -1.07 -22.80
CA ARG A 57 17.35 -0.99 -22.89
C ARG A 57 16.75 -1.29 -21.51
N PHE A 58 15.81 -0.44 -21.06
CA PHE A 58 15.12 -0.57 -19.80
C PHE A 58 13.62 -0.52 -20.01
N ASP A 59 12.90 -1.51 -19.50
CA ASP A 59 11.44 -1.48 -19.45
C ASP A 59 11.03 -0.96 -18.06
N VAL A 60 10.47 0.25 -18.01
CA VAL A 60 10.17 0.95 -16.76
C VAL A 60 8.68 1.27 -16.67
N LYS A 61 8.10 1.04 -15.51
CA LYS A 61 6.68 1.33 -15.25
C LYS A 61 6.44 2.84 -15.23
N GLN A 62 5.37 3.29 -15.90
CA GLN A 62 5.01 4.70 -16.02
C GLN A 62 4.82 5.38 -14.66
N HIS A 63 4.05 4.76 -13.73
CA HIS A 63 3.83 5.30 -12.40
C HIS A 63 5.12 5.44 -11.59
N SER A 64 6.10 4.53 -11.78
CA SER A 64 7.39 4.64 -11.10
C SER A 64 8.19 5.83 -11.62
N LEU A 65 8.24 6.03 -12.96
CA LEU A 65 8.89 7.20 -13.54
C LEU A 65 8.27 8.51 -13.06
N LEU A 66 6.94 8.57 -13.03
CA LEU A 66 6.24 9.77 -12.55
C LEU A 66 6.58 10.05 -11.09
N ALA A 67 6.52 9.03 -10.24
CA ALA A 67 6.76 9.17 -8.82
C ALA A 67 8.22 9.51 -8.48
N GLU A 68 9.18 8.88 -9.13
CA GLU A 68 10.60 9.18 -8.91
C GLU A 68 10.97 10.58 -9.39
N THR A 69 10.34 11.06 -10.49
CA THR A 69 10.59 12.39 -11.07
C THR A 69 9.93 13.52 -10.29
N PHE A 70 8.72 13.28 -9.75
CA PHE A 70 7.89 14.27 -9.06
C PHE A 70 7.58 13.90 -7.61
N THR A 71 8.53 13.30 -6.92
CA THR A 71 8.37 12.86 -5.53
C THR A 71 8.01 14.00 -4.57
N ASP A 72 8.33 15.24 -4.92
CA ASP A 72 8.00 16.46 -4.19
C ASP A 72 6.53 16.89 -4.36
N LEU A 73 5.85 16.47 -5.43
CA LEU A 73 4.49 16.88 -5.78
C LEU A 73 3.42 15.82 -5.52
N LEU A 74 3.79 14.56 -5.41
CA LEU A 74 2.84 13.48 -5.16
C LEU A 74 2.45 13.36 -3.68
N SER A 75 1.23 12.90 -3.45
CA SER A 75 0.72 12.56 -2.12
C SER A 75 1.62 11.50 -1.47
N LYS A 76 1.74 11.58 -0.15
CA LYS A 76 2.53 10.65 0.67
C LYS A 76 1.63 9.98 1.69
N SER A 77 1.83 8.69 1.91
CA SER A 77 1.16 7.93 2.94
C SER A 77 1.54 8.38 4.36
N PRO A 78 0.78 7.97 5.39
CA PRO A 78 1.07 8.37 6.76
C PRO A 78 2.50 8.09 7.23
N ILE A 79 3.03 6.88 6.98
CA ILE A 79 4.41 6.51 7.40
C ILE A 79 5.44 7.31 6.60
N VAL A 80 5.28 7.39 5.27
CA VAL A 80 6.21 8.14 4.41
C VAL A 80 6.27 9.61 4.81
N SER A 81 5.11 10.22 5.08
CA SER A 81 5.00 11.62 5.51
C SER A 81 5.64 11.84 6.89
N HIS A 82 5.30 10.98 7.86
CA HIS A 82 5.73 11.11 9.26
C HIS A 82 7.24 10.95 9.43
N HIS A 83 7.85 10.02 8.68
CA HIS A 83 9.27 9.70 8.78
C HIS A 83 10.13 10.34 7.68
N GLY A 84 9.55 11.12 6.77
CA GLY A 84 10.28 11.79 5.69
C GLY A 84 10.97 10.83 4.72
N LEU A 85 10.40 9.64 4.50
CA LEU A 85 11.02 8.61 3.67
C LEU A 85 11.05 9.02 2.20
N GLN A 86 12.12 8.63 1.51
CA GLN A 86 12.30 8.84 0.08
C GLN A 86 11.95 7.58 -0.70
N ILE A 87 11.51 7.77 -1.95
CA ILE A 87 11.25 6.65 -2.85
C ILE A 87 12.55 5.92 -3.16
N GLY A 88 12.53 4.59 -3.12
CA GLY A 88 13.71 3.76 -3.34
C GLY A 88 13.59 2.38 -2.73
N LYS A 89 14.66 1.59 -2.88
CA LYS A 89 14.77 0.22 -2.37
C LYS A 89 15.58 0.13 -1.07
N ASP A 90 15.82 1.25 -0.42
CA ASP A 90 16.55 1.26 0.84
C ASP A 90 15.71 0.65 1.95
N ARG A 91 16.38 -0.14 2.77
CA ARG A 91 15.76 -0.71 3.97
C ARG A 91 15.75 0.33 5.07
N HIS A 92 14.56 0.62 5.57
CA HIS A 92 14.35 1.47 6.74
C HIS A 92 13.84 0.62 7.90
N GLU A 93 14.34 0.87 9.09
CA GLU A 93 13.83 0.32 10.34
C GLU A 93 13.26 1.47 11.17
N LEU A 94 11.95 1.47 11.35
CA LEU A 94 11.23 2.51 12.07
C LEU A 94 10.85 1.99 13.45
N LYS A 95 11.04 2.81 14.48
CA LYS A 95 10.59 2.50 15.84
C LYS A 95 9.32 3.27 16.13
N THR A 96 8.25 2.56 16.51
CA THR A 96 6.99 3.21 16.91
C THR A 96 7.07 3.74 18.35
N ALA A 97 6.14 4.63 18.70
CA ALA A 97 6.05 5.16 20.06
C ALA A 97 5.76 4.06 21.11
N THR A 98 5.12 2.97 20.70
CA THR A 98 4.82 1.81 21.56
C THR A 98 5.94 0.78 21.64
N GLY A 99 7.07 1.01 20.94
CA GLY A 99 8.27 0.20 20.99
C GLY A 99 8.34 -0.93 19.95
N PHE A 100 7.36 -1.05 19.02
CA PHE A 100 7.49 -1.94 17.89
C PHE A 100 8.51 -1.43 16.89
N ARG A 101 9.11 -2.36 16.12
CA ARG A 101 10.00 -2.07 15.00
C ARG A 101 9.29 -2.45 13.70
N VAL A 102 9.20 -1.49 12.78
CA VAL A 102 8.58 -1.69 11.46
C VAL A 102 9.67 -1.70 10.41
N ILE A 103 9.81 -2.80 9.69
CA ILE A 103 10.83 -2.98 8.66
C ILE A 103 10.21 -2.67 7.30
N CYS A 104 10.65 -1.56 6.70
CA CYS A 104 10.25 -1.13 5.36
C CYS A 104 11.41 -1.40 4.38
N ASN A 105 11.24 -2.35 3.47
CA ASN A 105 12.29 -2.70 2.50
C ASN A 105 12.27 -1.83 1.24
N MET A 106 11.18 -1.09 1.04
CA MET A 106 10.99 -0.27 -0.15
C MET A 106 9.94 0.81 0.09
N VAL A 107 10.18 1.98 -0.48
CA VAL A 107 9.20 3.04 -0.68
C VAL A 107 8.94 3.14 -2.17
N CYS A 108 7.67 3.08 -2.58
CA CYS A 108 7.28 3.03 -3.98
C CYS A 108 5.99 3.82 -4.25
N ALA A 109 5.66 3.96 -5.53
CA ALA A 109 4.34 4.48 -5.93
C ALA A 109 3.28 3.38 -5.88
N ASP A 110 2.08 3.77 -5.46
CA ASP A 110 0.89 2.92 -5.48
C ASP A 110 -0.30 3.68 -6.08
N HIS A 111 -1.25 2.93 -6.68
CA HIS A 111 -2.48 3.46 -7.26
C HIS A 111 -3.57 3.53 -6.18
N ILE A 112 -4.12 4.72 -5.94
CA ILE A 112 -5.15 4.95 -4.91
C ILE A 112 -6.40 4.13 -5.20
N ASP A 113 -6.83 4.07 -6.46
CA ASP A 113 -8.00 3.31 -6.92
C ASP A 113 -7.71 1.82 -7.23
N SER A 114 -6.46 1.37 -7.02
CA SER A 114 -5.98 0.03 -7.38
C SER A 114 -5.99 -0.28 -8.89
N ASN A 115 -6.30 0.68 -9.75
CA ASN A 115 -6.23 0.55 -11.21
C ASN A 115 -4.82 0.82 -11.71
N ARG A 116 -4.09 -0.22 -12.08
CA ARG A 116 -2.67 -0.18 -12.48
C ARG A 116 -2.39 0.57 -13.78
N THR A 117 -3.43 0.91 -14.54
CA THR A 117 -3.32 1.68 -15.78
C THR A 117 -3.65 3.17 -15.60
N ASN A 118 -4.30 3.54 -14.48
CA ASN A 118 -4.63 4.93 -14.15
C ASN A 118 -3.45 5.64 -13.50
N ASN A 119 -2.50 6.09 -14.31
CA ASN A 119 -1.29 6.79 -13.85
C ASN A 119 -1.47 8.31 -13.74
N HIS A 120 -2.71 8.80 -13.60
CA HIS A 120 -2.94 10.21 -13.31
C HIS A 120 -2.33 10.57 -11.95
N TYR A 121 -1.68 11.74 -11.85
CA TYR A 121 -0.94 12.15 -10.65
C TYR A 121 -1.82 12.20 -9.37
N THR A 122 -3.11 12.51 -9.50
CA THR A 122 -4.07 12.49 -8.36
C THR A 122 -4.41 11.09 -7.89
N ASN A 123 -4.11 10.07 -8.69
CA ASN A 123 -4.34 8.67 -8.37
C ASN A 123 -3.09 7.95 -7.87
N LEU A 124 -1.95 8.64 -7.81
CA LEU A 124 -0.69 8.07 -7.33
C LEU A 124 -0.33 8.59 -5.95
N MET A 125 0.15 7.69 -5.10
CA MET A 125 0.64 8.00 -3.76
C MET A 125 1.97 7.30 -3.51
N ILE A 126 2.87 7.97 -2.81
CA ILE A 126 4.12 7.35 -2.34
C ILE A 126 3.84 6.63 -1.03
N VAL A 127 4.11 5.34 -0.98
CA VAL A 127 3.79 4.44 0.14
C VAL A 127 4.99 3.58 0.50
N THR A 128 5.05 3.11 1.75
CA THR A 128 5.92 1.99 2.10
C THR A 128 5.29 0.67 1.62
N GLN A 129 6.10 -0.36 1.42
CA GLN A 129 5.60 -1.70 1.10
C GLN A 129 4.62 -2.22 2.19
N ALA A 130 4.88 -1.91 3.46
CA ALA A 130 4.01 -2.30 4.57
C ALA A 130 2.63 -1.63 4.47
N GLU A 131 2.59 -0.33 4.19
CA GLU A 131 1.32 0.40 3.99
C GLU A 131 0.56 -0.10 2.77
N ASN A 132 1.26 -0.40 1.67
CA ASN A 132 0.63 -0.95 0.48
C ASN A 132 -0.07 -2.29 0.79
N LEU A 133 0.56 -3.18 1.56
CA LEU A 133 -0.06 -4.43 2.00
C LEU A 133 -1.28 -4.21 2.90
N ILE A 134 -1.25 -3.20 3.78
CA ILE A 134 -2.39 -2.86 4.65
C ILE A 134 -3.55 -2.29 3.81
N LYS A 135 -3.26 -1.45 2.83
CA LYS A 135 -4.24 -0.83 1.93
C LYS A 135 -4.85 -1.81 0.92
N CYS A 136 -4.10 -2.80 0.42
CA CYS A 136 -4.61 -3.75 -0.56
C CYS A 136 -5.87 -4.48 -0.07
N GLY A 137 -6.86 -4.62 -0.96
CA GLY A 137 -8.06 -5.41 -0.73
C GLY A 137 -7.79 -6.93 -0.63
N PRO A 138 -8.84 -7.75 -0.64
CA PRO A 138 -8.72 -9.20 -0.59
C PRO A 138 -8.02 -9.74 -1.84
N HIS A 139 -7.34 -10.88 -1.70
CA HIS A 139 -6.76 -11.59 -2.84
C HIS A 139 -7.85 -12.02 -3.84
N LYS A 140 -7.45 -12.15 -5.11
CA LYS A 140 -8.35 -12.60 -6.20
C LYS A 140 -9.11 -13.87 -5.78
N GLY A 141 -10.44 -13.84 -5.95
CA GLY A 141 -11.34 -14.94 -5.59
C GLY A 141 -11.73 -15.03 -4.11
N LYS A 142 -11.29 -14.07 -3.28
CA LYS A 142 -11.74 -13.93 -1.87
C LYS A 142 -12.71 -12.77 -1.75
N LYS A 143 -13.81 -12.96 -1.01
CA LYS A 143 -14.79 -11.91 -0.73
C LYS A 143 -14.24 -10.90 0.28
N HIS A 144 -13.56 -11.39 1.32
CA HIS A 144 -13.05 -10.58 2.43
C HIS A 144 -11.57 -10.77 2.67
N LYS A 145 -10.87 -9.67 3.03
CA LYS A 145 -9.48 -9.67 3.41
C LYS A 145 -9.30 -10.31 4.79
N GLY A 146 -8.25 -11.14 4.93
CA GLY A 146 -7.89 -11.74 6.21
C GLY A 146 -8.85 -12.81 6.73
N VAL A 147 -9.91 -13.14 5.97
CA VAL A 147 -10.92 -14.15 6.36
C VAL A 147 -10.68 -15.44 5.60
N ARG A 148 -10.70 -16.57 6.32
CA ARG A 148 -10.65 -17.91 5.71
C ARG A 148 -11.62 -18.87 6.39
N LYS A 149 -12.27 -19.73 5.61
CA LYS A 149 -13.10 -20.82 6.13
C LYS A 149 -12.20 -21.92 6.72
N THR A 150 -12.56 -22.43 7.89
CA THR A 150 -11.86 -23.55 8.54
C THR A 150 -12.53 -24.90 8.19
N PRO A 151 -11.83 -26.02 8.41
CA PRO A 151 -12.44 -27.34 8.23
C PRO A 151 -13.69 -27.58 9.09
N GLU A 152 -13.77 -26.92 10.25
CA GLU A 152 -14.88 -27.04 11.21
C GLU A 152 -16.09 -26.15 10.82
N ASN A 153 -16.15 -25.66 9.57
CA ASN A 153 -17.21 -24.73 9.07
C ASN A 153 -17.33 -23.42 9.87
N THR A 154 -16.27 -23.00 10.55
CA THR A 154 -16.14 -21.64 11.10
C THR A 154 -15.30 -20.78 10.18
N TYR A 155 -15.19 -19.49 10.50
CA TYR A 155 -14.38 -18.54 9.76
C TYR A 155 -13.30 -17.97 10.66
N ARG A 156 -12.05 -18.06 10.23
CA ARG A 156 -10.91 -17.56 10.97
C ARG A 156 -10.41 -16.26 10.38
N VAL A 157 -10.24 -15.28 11.24
CA VAL A 157 -9.52 -14.04 10.92
C VAL A 157 -8.09 -14.17 11.40
N GLU A 158 -7.16 -13.71 10.56
CA GLU A 158 -5.73 -13.63 10.90
C GLU A 158 -5.15 -12.31 10.43
N ILE A 159 -4.43 -11.63 11.32
CA ILE A 159 -3.56 -10.51 11.02
C ILE A 159 -2.15 -10.94 11.40
N HIS A 160 -1.30 -11.12 10.39
CA HIS A 160 0.09 -11.53 10.55
C HIS A 160 0.98 -10.59 9.75
N TRP A 161 1.82 -9.83 10.45
CA TRP A 161 2.75 -8.88 9.85
C TRP A 161 4.19 -9.24 10.19
N GLU A 162 4.84 -10.00 9.31
CA GLU A 162 6.23 -10.47 9.47
C GLU A 162 7.25 -9.33 9.60
N LYS A 163 6.91 -8.15 9.10
CA LYS A 163 7.79 -6.96 9.11
C LYS A 163 7.53 -6.02 10.28
N ILE A 164 6.61 -6.37 11.18
CA ILE A 164 6.33 -5.63 12.41
C ILE A 164 6.71 -6.51 13.59
N LEU A 165 7.74 -6.11 14.31
CA LEU A 165 8.36 -6.89 15.37
C LEU A 165 8.16 -6.20 16.72
N ASP A 166 7.80 -6.97 17.74
CA ASP A 166 7.77 -6.49 19.13
C ASP A 166 9.18 -6.25 19.70
N LYS A 167 9.27 -5.85 20.96
CA LYS A 167 10.54 -5.63 21.69
C LYS A 167 11.43 -6.86 21.76
N ASN A 168 10.86 -8.07 21.63
CA ASN A 168 11.57 -9.34 21.68
C ASN A 168 11.93 -9.86 20.27
N GLY A 169 11.62 -9.11 19.22
CA GLY A 169 11.85 -9.49 17.82
C GLY A 169 10.83 -10.48 17.27
N LYS A 170 9.69 -10.67 17.95
CA LYS A 170 8.61 -11.56 17.49
C LYS A 170 7.67 -10.79 16.56
N CYS A 171 7.27 -11.42 15.45
CA CYS A 171 6.33 -10.87 14.50
C CYS A 171 4.97 -10.60 15.13
N PHE A 172 4.33 -9.49 14.72
CA PHE A 172 2.97 -9.20 15.14
C PHE A 172 2.00 -10.24 14.56
N TYR A 173 1.22 -10.88 15.46
CA TYR A 173 0.23 -11.89 15.08
C TYR A 173 -0.98 -11.81 16.01
N THR A 174 -2.18 -11.82 15.41
CA THR A 174 -3.44 -12.01 16.13
C THR A 174 -4.41 -12.82 15.28
N SER A 175 -5.23 -13.67 15.91
CA SER A 175 -6.25 -14.44 15.20
C SER A 175 -7.47 -14.73 16.05
N LYS A 176 -8.64 -14.92 15.40
CA LYS A 176 -9.90 -15.27 16.04
C LYS A 176 -10.82 -16.05 15.11
N ASN A 177 -11.66 -16.92 15.67
CA ASN A 177 -12.68 -17.67 14.94
C ASN A 177 -14.07 -17.04 15.15
N PHE A 178 -14.89 -17.08 14.07
CA PHE A 178 -16.24 -16.55 14.00
C PHE A 178 -17.18 -17.62 13.39
N LYS A 179 -18.49 -17.50 13.63
CA LYS A 179 -19.47 -18.46 13.13
C LYS A 179 -19.83 -18.22 11.67
N THR A 180 -19.91 -16.95 11.25
CA THR A 180 -20.26 -16.58 9.87
C THR A 180 -19.15 -15.78 9.21
N GLU A 181 -19.20 -15.70 7.86
CA GLU A 181 -18.22 -14.95 7.08
C GLU A 181 -18.35 -13.44 7.32
N GLU A 182 -19.57 -12.96 7.50
CA GLU A 182 -19.87 -11.56 7.79
C GLU A 182 -19.34 -11.13 9.17
N GLU A 183 -19.58 -11.97 10.20
CA GLU A 183 -18.99 -11.75 11.54
C GLU A 183 -17.46 -11.72 11.49
N ALA A 184 -16.86 -12.60 10.69
CA ALA A 184 -15.41 -12.62 10.51
C ALA A 184 -14.92 -11.37 9.77
N ALA A 185 -15.65 -10.89 8.76
CA ALA A 185 -15.30 -9.68 8.03
C ALA A 185 -15.34 -8.42 8.93
N LEU A 186 -16.38 -8.28 9.78
CA LEU A 186 -16.43 -7.22 10.78
C LEU A 186 -15.33 -7.41 11.83
N GLY A 187 -15.14 -8.63 12.31
CA GLY A 187 -14.07 -8.98 13.24
C GLY A 187 -12.68 -8.63 12.72
N TYR A 188 -12.42 -8.77 11.42
CA TYR A 188 -11.18 -8.30 10.79
C TYR A 188 -11.01 -6.78 10.94
N ASN A 189 -12.05 -5.99 10.65
CA ASN A 189 -11.98 -4.55 10.75
C ASN A 189 -11.67 -4.10 12.18
N THR A 190 -12.34 -4.68 13.18
CA THR A 190 -12.11 -4.39 14.60
C THR A 190 -10.69 -4.81 15.04
N MET A 191 -10.28 -6.03 14.68
CA MET A 191 -8.92 -6.53 15.00
C MET A 191 -7.84 -5.69 14.34
N LEU A 192 -8.10 -5.17 13.12
CA LEU A 192 -7.17 -4.28 12.40
C LEU A 192 -7.00 -2.95 13.14
N GLU A 193 -8.10 -2.35 13.58
CA GLU A 193 -8.07 -1.11 14.37
C GLU A 193 -7.26 -1.28 15.65
N GLU A 194 -7.55 -2.31 16.44
CA GLU A 194 -6.84 -2.61 17.68
C GLU A 194 -5.36 -2.91 17.43
N ALA A 195 -5.03 -3.67 16.40
CA ALA A 195 -3.66 -3.96 16.03
C ALA A 195 -2.87 -2.68 15.68
N LEU A 196 -3.47 -1.77 14.91
CA LEU A 196 -2.84 -0.52 14.53
C LEU A 196 -2.69 0.44 15.73
N LEU A 197 -3.67 0.48 16.64
CA LEU A 197 -3.55 1.22 17.90
C LEU A 197 -2.43 0.65 18.78
N THR A 198 -2.33 -0.68 18.89
CA THR A 198 -1.30 -1.36 19.68
C THR A 198 0.11 -1.05 19.14
N ILE A 199 0.28 -1.09 17.81
CA ILE A 199 1.59 -0.89 17.17
C ILE A 199 1.98 0.59 17.12
N TRP A 200 1.07 1.46 16.75
CA TRP A 200 1.36 2.86 16.45
C TRP A 200 0.96 3.84 17.54
N GLY A 201 0.17 3.38 18.53
CA GLY A 201 -0.35 4.22 19.61
C GLY A 201 -1.55 5.08 19.20
N PRO A 202 -2.13 5.82 20.18
CA PRO A 202 -3.39 6.55 19.99
C PRO A 202 -3.30 7.73 19.01
N ASP A 203 -2.12 8.32 18.81
CA ASP A 203 -1.95 9.49 17.94
C ASP A 203 -1.80 9.13 16.47
N PHE A 204 -1.22 7.98 16.17
CA PHE A 204 -0.90 7.56 14.81
C PHE A 204 -1.70 6.35 14.33
N GLY A 205 -2.12 5.45 15.22
CA GLY A 205 -2.94 4.27 14.93
C GLY A 205 -4.22 4.60 14.14
N PRO A 206 -5.02 5.61 14.54
CA PRO A 206 -6.21 6.00 13.77
C PRO A 206 -5.91 6.42 12.33
N LYS A 207 -4.83 7.17 12.10
CA LYS A 207 -4.40 7.57 10.74
C LYS A 207 -4.05 6.37 9.88
N MET A 208 -3.42 5.36 10.48
CA MET A 208 -3.12 4.11 9.80
C MET A 208 -4.39 3.28 9.53
N TYR A 209 -5.36 3.31 10.44
CA TYR A 209 -6.64 2.64 10.25
C TYR A 209 -7.47 3.30 9.15
N ASP A 210 -7.51 4.63 9.08
CA ASP A 210 -8.20 5.36 8.01
C ASP A 210 -7.59 5.04 6.63
N PHE A 211 -6.29 4.87 6.58
CA PHE A 211 -5.55 4.50 5.37
C PHE A 211 -5.75 3.04 4.96
N ALA A 212 -6.03 2.14 5.91
CA ALA A 212 -6.13 0.70 5.69
C ALA A 212 -7.39 0.30 4.90
N TYR A 213 -7.31 -0.83 4.18
CA TYR A 213 -8.49 -1.46 3.59
C TYR A 213 -9.36 -2.07 4.68
N LYS A 214 -10.66 -1.77 4.63
CA LYS A 214 -11.69 -2.35 5.49
C LYS A 214 -12.62 -3.23 4.67
N ASN A 215 -13.00 -4.38 5.22
CA ASN A 215 -14.00 -5.23 4.57
C ASN A 215 -15.35 -4.51 4.53
N VAL A 216 -16.01 -4.54 3.37
CA VAL A 216 -17.38 -4.04 3.22
C VAL A 216 -18.33 -5.05 3.83
N ILE A 217 -19.25 -4.59 4.68
CA ILE A 217 -20.25 -5.39 5.38
C ILE A 217 -21.62 -4.99 4.82
N GLU A 218 -22.31 -5.95 4.21
CA GLU A 218 -23.66 -5.75 3.64
C GLU A 218 -24.76 -5.90 4.69
N THR A 219 -24.50 -6.67 5.75
CA THR A 219 -25.42 -6.85 6.88
C THR A 219 -25.37 -5.62 7.81
N PRO A 220 -26.48 -5.17 8.40
CA PRO A 220 -26.45 -4.09 9.37
C PRO A 220 -25.41 -4.33 10.48
N VAL A 221 -24.52 -3.36 10.67
CA VAL A 221 -23.35 -3.50 11.55
C VAL A 221 -23.80 -3.75 12.99
N GLN A 222 -24.86 -3.06 13.46
CA GLN A 222 -25.39 -3.21 14.82
C GLN A 222 -25.76 -4.66 15.15
N ASP A 223 -26.42 -5.37 14.22
CA ASP A 223 -26.82 -6.77 14.43
C ASP A 223 -25.61 -7.70 14.57
N LEU A 224 -24.51 -7.39 13.89
CA LEU A 224 -23.26 -8.15 13.95
C LEU A 224 -22.46 -7.82 15.21
N GLU A 225 -22.41 -6.55 15.62
CA GLU A 225 -21.74 -6.10 16.85
C GLU A 225 -22.38 -6.72 18.09
N ASP A 226 -23.71 -6.71 18.20
CA ASP A 226 -24.46 -7.35 19.29
C ASP A 226 -24.19 -8.85 19.37
N ARG A 227 -24.00 -9.53 18.24
CA ARG A 227 -23.65 -10.95 18.18
C ARG A 227 -22.21 -11.21 18.62
N ILE A 228 -21.28 -10.32 18.26
CA ILE A 228 -19.86 -10.41 18.64
C ILE A 228 -19.67 -10.12 20.13
N GLU A 229 -20.37 -9.15 20.70
CA GLU A 229 -20.36 -8.87 22.14
C GLU A 229 -20.84 -10.06 22.98
N ARG A 230 -21.91 -10.74 22.54
CA ARG A 230 -22.40 -11.97 23.20
C ARG A 230 -21.39 -13.11 23.19
N LEU A 231 -20.39 -13.05 22.34
CA LEU A 231 -19.29 -14.04 22.28
C LEU A 231 -18.15 -13.71 23.27
N ASN A 232 -18.34 -12.76 24.20
CA ASN A 232 -17.37 -12.31 25.21
C ASN A 232 -15.97 -12.06 24.62
N TRP A 233 -15.92 -11.17 23.65
CA TRP A 233 -14.66 -10.85 23.04
C TRP A 233 -13.78 -9.93 23.90
N LYS A 234 -12.81 -10.52 24.58
CA LYS A 234 -11.62 -9.82 25.03
C LYS A 234 -10.45 -10.38 24.24
N GLY A 235 -9.96 -9.60 23.29
CA GLY A 235 -8.74 -9.96 22.56
C GLY A 235 -7.60 -10.13 23.55
N LYS A 236 -7.10 -11.36 23.70
CA LYS A 236 -5.86 -11.62 24.43
C LYS A 236 -4.71 -11.31 23.46
N TYR A 237 -4.13 -10.13 23.58
CA TYR A 237 -2.82 -9.88 23.01
C TYR A 237 -1.80 -10.61 23.87
N ASN A 238 -1.05 -11.54 23.29
CA ASN A 238 0.20 -11.99 23.89
C ASN A 238 1.23 -10.88 23.63
N VAL A 239 1.30 -9.91 24.52
CA VAL A 239 2.36 -8.89 24.58
C VAL A 239 3.56 -9.46 25.30
#